data_58144cb77668d0b484bbaaa830af4bba
#
_entry.id   58144cb77668d0b484bbaaa830af4bba
#
_cell.length_a   1.000
_cell.length_b   1.000
_cell.length_c   1.000
_cell.angle_alpha   90.00
_cell.angle_beta   90.00
_cell.angle_gamma   90.00
#
_symmetry.space_group_name_H-M   'P 1'
#
loop_
_entity.id
_entity.type
_entity.pdbx_description
1 polymer ?
#
loop_
_entity_poly.entity_id
_entity_poly.type
_entity_poly.pdbx_seq_one_letter_code
_entity_poly.pdbx_strand_id
1 'polypeptide(L)'
;LRSWTNRGVAREPLELIAHVVRENRPFTEILTADYIMVNPFSAHAYLLPDTTFKNDADPNEYVEAKIPTIPHAGILTSPMFLNRYPTTETNRNRARARRVYEFFLGTDILKTAEQPIDQTIITEVNPTMNARQCTVCHEAIDPIAGSFRQFDDRARYDPMKPALDDMRPPGFGSEKIK
;
A
#
# COMPACT_ATOMS: atom_id res chain seq x y z
N LEU A 1 11.94 24.79 -0.07
CA LEU A 1 12.35 23.40 -0.28
C LEU A 1 11.26 22.44 0.19
N ARG A 2 10.90 22.42 1.48
CA ARG A 2 9.90 21.49 2.06
C ARG A 2 8.54 21.50 1.33
N SER A 3 8.06 22.64 0.90
CA SER A 3 6.80 22.74 0.16
C SER A 3 6.86 22.04 -1.19
N TRP A 4 7.96 22.19 -1.93
CA TRP A 4 8.16 21.55 -3.23
C TRP A 4 8.34 20.04 -3.09
N THR A 5 9.06 19.57 -2.05
CA THR A 5 9.18 18.15 -1.72
C THR A 5 7.82 17.53 -1.45
N ASN A 6 7.03 18.13 -0.54
CA ASN A 6 5.70 17.60 -0.21
C ASN A 6 4.78 17.56 -1.45
N ARG A 7 4.82 18.59 -2.29
CA ARG A 7 4.07 18.62 -3.54
C ARG A 7 4.56 17.56 -4.52
N GLY A 8 5.88 17.36 -4.60
CA GLY A 8 6.50 16.32 -5.41
C GLY A 8 5.96 14.94 -5.04
N VAL A 9 6.10 14.56 -3.78
CA VAL A 9 5.62 13.27 -3.23
C VAL A 9 4.11 13.12 -3.41
N ALA A 10 3.33 14.19 -3.19
CA ALA A 10 1.87 14.13 -3.33
C ALA A 10 1.40 13.82 -4.77
N ARG A 11 2.20 14.19 -5.78
CA ARG A 11 1.87 13.97 -7.19
C ARG A 11 2.37 12.65 -7.77
N GLU A 12 3.31 11.97 -7.11
CA GLU A 12 3.91 10.72 -7.60
C GLU A 12 2.90 9.70 -8.15
N PRO A 13 1.81 9.34 -7.44
CA PRO A 13 0.86 8.37 -7.97
C PRO A 13 0.11 8.87 -9.21
N LEU A 14 -0.15 10.18 -9.30
CA LEU A 14 -0.79 10.77 -10.48
C LEU A 14 0.17 10.82 -11.67
N GLU A 15 1.44 11.11 -11.42
CA GLU A 15 2.47 11.11 -12.46
C GLU A 15 2.76 9.68 -12.96
N LEU A 16 2.70 8.66 -12.08
CA LEU A 16 2.79 7.26 -12.49
C LEU A 16 1.63 6.88 -13.41
N ILE A 17 0.40 7.22 -13.06
CA ILE A 17 -0.76 6.97 -13.93
C ILE A 17 -0.59 7.67 -15.29
N ALA A 18 -0.20 8.95 -15.25
CA ALA A 18 0.01 9.74 -16.46
C ALA A 18 1.14 9.16 -17.32
N HIS A 19 2.22 8.68 -16.70
CA HIS A 19 3.35 8.04 -17.38
C HIS A 19 2.92 6.75 -18.09
N VAL A 20 2.24 5.84 -17.38
CA VAL A 20 1.71 4.59 -17.95
C VAL A 20 0.82 4.86 -19.17
N VAL A 21 -0.05 5.87 -19.09
CA VAL A 21 -0.94 6.25 -20.20
C VAL A 21 -0.17 6.87 -21.37
N ARG A 22 0.75 7.81 -21.12
CA ARG A 22 1.52 8.49 -22.16
C ARG A 22 2.44 7.54 -22.94
N GLU A 23 3.05 6.59 -22.22
CA GLU A 23 3.97 5.61 -22.80
C GLU A 23 3.24 4.36 -23.33
N ASN A 24 1.90 4.38 -23.33
CA ASN A 24 1.07 3.26 -23.79
C ASN A 24 1.45 1.91 -23.15
N ARG A 25 1.76 1.94 -21.85
CA ARG A 25 2.13 0.76 -21.07
C ARG A 25 0.88 -0.01 -20.59
N PRO A 26 1.01 -1.27 -20.19
CA PRO A 26 -0.11 -2.03 -19.64
C PRO A 26 -0.74 -1.32 -18.45
N PHE A 27 -2.07 -1.20 -18.42
CA PHE A 27 -2.78 -0.51 -17.33
C PHE A 27 -2.52 -1.13 -15.95
N THR A 28 -2.25 -2.44 -15.90
CA THR A 28 -1.86 -3.15 -14.67
C THR A 28 -0.60 -2.59 -14.03
N GLU A 29 0.26 -1.92 -14.80
CA GLU A 29 1.50 -1.33 -14.30
C GLU A 29 1.26 -0.23 -13.27
N ILE A 30 0.09 0.41 -13.28
CA ILE A 30 -0.32 1.36 -12.23
C ILE A 30 -0.25 0.70 -10.83
N LEU A 31 -0.49 -0.61 -10.75
CA LEU A 31 -0.47 -1.38 -9.49
C LEU A 31 0.79 -2.24 -9.31
N THR A 32 1.53 -2.48 -10.38
CA THR A 32 2.65 -3.45 -10.37
C THR A 32 4.00 -2.83 -10.68
N ALA A 33 4.05 -1.51 -10.95
CA ALA A 33 5.31 -0.82 -11.21
C ALA A 33 6.29 -1.04 -10.05
N ASP A 34 7.51 -1.47 -10.38
CA ASP A 34 8.61 -1.65 -9.42
C ASP A 34 9.47 -0.38 -9.28
N TYR A 35 8.93 0.75 -9.70
CA TYR A 35 9.51 2.08 -9.68
C TYR A 35 8.49 3.12 -9.21
N ILE A 36 8.98 4.33 -8.94
CA ILE A 36 8.18 5.51 -8.60
C ILE A 36 8.50 6.64 -9.58
N MET A 37 7.63 7.66 -9.64
CA MET A 37 7.88 8.88 -10.38
C MET A 37 8.37 9.96 -9.41
N VAL A 38 9.60 10.46 -9.64
CA VAL A 38 10.18 11.49 -8.76
C VAL A 38 10.46 12.77 -9.53
N ASN A 39 10.33 13.91 -8.87
CA ASN A 39 10.85 15.18 -9.33
C ASN A 39 12.17 15.52 -8.59
N PRO A 40 12.93 16.58 -8.96
CA PRO A 40 14.20 16.90 -8.32
C PRO A 40 14.12 17.04 -6.80
N PHE A 41 13.02 17.52 -6.29
CA PHE A 41 12.83 17.75 -4.84
C PHE A 41 12.47 16.47 -4.08
N SER A 42 11.65 15.58 -4.66
CA SER A 42 11.36 14.28 -4.03
C SER A 42 12.52 13.31 -4.18
N ALA A 43 13.25 13.32 -5.31
CA ALA A 43 14.46 12.52 -5.49
C ALA A 43 15.52 12.86 -4.43
N HIS A 44 15.72 14.17 -4.17
CA HIS A 44 16.63 14.60 -3.09
C HIS A 44 16.18 14.10 -1.71
N ALA A 45 14.87 14.15 -1.43
CA ALA A 45 14.33 13.68 -0.15
C ALA A 45 14.45 12.16 0.03
N TYR A 46 14.38 11.41 -1.06
CA TYR A 46 14.58 9.95 -1.07
C TYR A 46 16.05 9.53 -1.16
N LEU A 47 16.98 10.48 -1.18
CA LEU A 47 18.40 10.24 -1.30
C LEU A 47 18.78 9.45 -2.56
N LEU A 48 18.27 9.89 -3.70
CA LEU A 48 18.50 9.30 -5.02
C LEU A 48 19.46 10.19 -5.86
N PRO A 49 20.76 10.23 -5.52
CA PRO A 49 21.71 11.16 -6.13
C PRO A 49 21.96 10.91 -7.63
N ASP A 50 21.76 9.66 -8.08
CA ASP A 50 22.02 9.25 -9.45
C ASP A 50 20.85 9.53 -10.40
N THR A 51 19.75 10.10 -9.88
CA THR A 51 18.59 10.48 -10.71
C THR A 51 18.90 11.77 -11.47
N THR A 52 18.79 11.73 -12.79
CA THR A 52 19.10 12.88 -13.66
C THR A 52 17.85 13.56 -14.18
N PHE A 53 17.86 14.88 -14.18
CA PHE A 53 16.80 15.74 -14.69
C PHE A 53 17.37 16.66 -15.79
N LYS A 54 16.50 17.14 -16.67
CA LYS A 54 16.87 18.18 -17.66
C LYS A 54 17.03 19.53 -16.97
N ASN A 55 16.22 19.76 -15.92
CA ASN A 55 16.28 20.96 -15.09
C ASN A 55 16.02 20.61 -13.63
N ASP A 56 17.07 20.57 -12.82
CA ASP A 56 17.00 20.25 -11.38
C ASP A 56 16.19 21.28 -10.56
N ALA A 57 15.80 22.38 -11.14
CA ALA A 57 14.95 23.40 -10.50
C ALA A 57 13.46 23.28 -10.91
N ASP A 58 13.12 22.41 -11.88
CA ASP A 58 11.73 22.26 -12.34
C ASP A 58 10.95 21.27 -11.45
N PRO A 59 9.99 21.73 -10.63
CA PRO A 59 9.18 20.87 -9.79
C PRO A 59 8.16 20.02 -10.57
N ASN A 60 8.00 20.23 -11.86
CA ASN A 60 7.04 19.51 -12.70
C ASN A 60 7.73 18.48 -13.63
N GLU A 61 9.04 18.42 -13.63
CA GLU A 61 9.76 17.37 -14.32
C GLU A 61 9.77 16.10 -13.47
N TYR A 62 9.16 15.02 -13.97
CA TYR A 62 9.12 13.72 -13.31
C TYR A 62 9.81 12.67 -14.16
N VAL A 63 10.61 11.83 -13.51
CA VAL A 63 11.31 10.70 -14.11
C VAL A 63 11.11 9.43 -13.29
N GLU A 64 11.29 8.28 -13.94
CA GLU A 64 11.28 6.99 -13.24
C GLU A 64 12.49 6.88 -12.31
N ALA A 65 12.28 6.37 -11.11
CA ALA A 65 13.35 6.05 -10.17
C ALA A 65 12.97 4.85 -9.29
N LYS A 66 13.99 4.17 -8.76
CA LYS A 66 13.82 3.08 -7.79
C LYS A 66 14.48 3.46 -6.48
N ILE A 67 13.81 3.17 -5.37
CA ILE A 67 14.44 3.20 -4.05
C ILE A 67 14.91 1.77 -3.76
N PRO A 68 16.21 1.46 -3.80
CA PRO A 68 16.69 0.07 -3.80
C PRO A 68 16.28 -0.74 -2.58
N THR A 69 16.01 -0.07 -1.47
CA THR A 69 15.70 -0.70 -0.17
C THR A 69 14.21 -0.84 0.11
N ILE A 70 13.35 -0.32 -0.77
CA ILE A 70 11.90 -0.32 -0.58
C ILE A 70 11.25 -1.03 -1.76
N PRO A 71 10.46 -2.09 -1.55
CA PRO A 71 9.71 -2.71 -2.63
C PRO A 71 8.61 -1.77 -3.12
N HIS A 72 8.46 -1.67 -4.43
CA HIS A 72 7.42 -0.89 -5.07
C HIS A 72 6.34 -1.78 -5.68
N ALA A 73 5.10 -1.35 -5.57
CA ALA A 73 3.92 -1.95 -6.21
C ALA A 73 2.99 -0.81 -6.69
N GLY A 74 3.49 -0.03 -7.64
CA GLY A 74 2.81 1.10 -8.21
C GLY A 74 2.27 2.07 -7.16
N ILE A 75 1.02 2.52 -7.35
CA ILE A 75 0.38 3.46 -6.43
C ILE A 75 0.10 2.87 -5.03
N LEU A 76 0.06 1.54 -4.89
CA LEU A 76 -0.26 0.86 -3.62
C LEU A 76 0.81 1.10 -2.55
N THR A 77 2.07 1.27 -2.96
CA THR A 77 3.19 1.57 -2.05
C THR A 77 3.57 3.04 -2.04
N SER A 78 2.82 3.88 -2.74
CA SER A 78 3.07 5.33 -2.70
C SER A 78 2.79 5.90 -1.30
N PRO A 79 3.59 6.88 -0.84
CA PRO A 79 3.33 7.55 0.44
C PRO A 79 1.92 8.14 0.54
N MET A 80 1.34 8.56 -0.58
CA MET A 80 -0.02 9.09 -0.62
C MET A 80 -1.07 8.03 -0.28
N PHE A 81 -1.00 6.83 -0.86
CA PHE A 81 -1.91 5.74 -0.55
C PHE A 81 -1.72 5.28 0.90
N LEU A 82 -0.47 5.05 1.30
CA LEU A 82 -0.13 4.52 2.62
C LEU A 82 -0.54 5.47 3.76
N ASN A 83 -0.31 6.78 3.59
CA ASN A 83 -0.69 7.80 4.58
C ASN A 83 -2.20 8.13 4.57
N ARG A 84 -2.87 7.99 3.42
CA ARG A 84 -4.32 8.18 3.34
C ARG A 84 -5.09 7.10 4.10
N TYR A 85 -4.52 5.89 4.16
CA TYR A 85 -5.08 4.73 4.85
C TYR A 85 -4.07 4.18 5.85
N PRO A 86 -3.79 4.90 6.95
CA PRO A 86 -2.75 4.51 7.89
C PRO A 86 -3.10 3.22 8.60
N THR A 87 -2.07 2.46 8.94
CA THR A 87 -2.19 1.32 9.84
C THR A 87 -2.34 1.79 11.29
N THR A 88 -3.02 1.00 12.10
CA THR A 88 -3.06 1.16 13.56
C THR A 88 -2.87 -0.22 14.20
N GLU A 89 -2.68 -0.26 15.51
CA GLU A 89 -2.57 -1.53 16.24
C GLU A 89 -3.83 -2.39 16.11
N THR A 90 -4.99 -1.77 15.97
CA THR A 90 -6.27 -2.47 15.85
C THR A 90 -6.63 -2.83 14.42
N ASN A 91 -6.44 -1.92 13.45
CA ASN A 91 -6.80 -2.20 12.06
C ASN A 91 -5.75 -3.04 11.31
N ARG A 92 -4.46 -2.99 11.73
CA ARG A 92 -3.37 -3.83 11.21
C ARG A 92 -3.35 -3.90 9.68
N ASN A 93 -3.37 -2.74 9.02
CA ASN A 93 -3.45 -2.59 7.56
C ASN A 93 -4.78 -3.00 6.89
N ARG A 94 -5.79 -3.43 7.63
CA ARG A 94 -7.09 -3.77 7.03
C ARG A 94 -7.76 -2.60 6.33
N ALA A 95 -7.49 -1.36 6.77
CA ALA A 95 -7.93 -0.17 6.05
C ALA A 95 -7.36 -0.09 4.64
N ARG A 96 -6.06 -0.38 4.45
CA ARG A 96 -5.39 -0.45 3.14
C ARG A 96 -5.97 -1.57 2.29
N ALA A 97 -6.07 -2.77 2.86
CA ALA A 97 -6.62 -3.95 2.18
C ALA A 97 -8.06 -3.72 1.71
N ARG A 98 -8.93 -3.13 2.54
CA ARG A 98 -10.30 -2.79 2.14
C ARG A 98 -10.31 -1.88 0.90
N ARG A 99 -9.39 -0.91 0.82
CA ARG A 99 -9.33 0.00 -0.34
C ARG A 99 -8.81 -0.68 -1.60
N VAL A 100 -7.94 -1.68 -1.46
CA VAL A 100 -7.56 -2.54 -2.59
C VAL A 100 -8.80 -3.24 -3.16
N TYR A 101 -9.59 -3.87 -2.30
CA TYR A 101 -10.85 -4.52 -2.74
C TYR A 101 -11.83 -3.53 -3.37
N GLU A 102 -12.06 -2.41 -2.72
CA GLU A 102 -13.04 -1.43 -3.17
C GLU A 102 -12.65 -0.77 -4.50
N PHE A 103 -11.41 -0.31 -4.64
CA PHE A 103 -10.99 0.49 -5.78
C PHE A 103 -10.55 -0.34 -6.98
N PHE A 104 -9.97 -1.52 -6.76
CA PHE A 104 -9.35 -2.29 -7.83
C PHE A 104 -10.03 -3.63 -8.10
N LEU A 105 -10.78 -4.16 -7.13
CA LEU A 105 -11.51 -5.42 -7.28
C LEU A 105 -13.04 -5.24 -7.29
N GLY A 106 -13.53 -4.00 -7.18
CA GLY A 106 -14.95 -3.67 -7.25
C GLY A 106 -15.81 -4.24 -6.11
N THR A 107 -15.17 -4.64 -5.00
CA THR A 107 -15.85 -5.33 -3.88
C THR A 107 -15.66 -4.57 -2.58
N ASP A 108 -16.75 -4.17 -1.92
CA ASP A 108 -16.68 -3.73 -0.53
C ASP A 108 -16.74 -4.95 0.40
N ILE A 109 -15.59 -5.34 0.92
CA ILE A 109 -15.44 -6.53 1.76
C ILE A 109 -16.35 -6.52 2.99
N LEU A 110 -16.72 -5.34 3.51
CA LEU A 110 -17.63 -5.24 4.66
C LEU A 110 -19.09 -5.59 4.30
N LYS A 111 -19.45 -5.59 3.02
CA LYS A 111 -20.77 -6.00 2.55
C LYS A 111 -20.88 -7.50 2.33
N THR A 112 -19.83 -8.26 2.52
CA THR A 112 -19.87 -9.73 2.44
C THR A 112 -20.50 -10.38 3.68
N ALA A 113 -20.56 -9.67 4.80
CA ALA A 113 -21.31 -10.12 5.97
C ALA A 113 -22.81 -9.89 5.74
N GLU A 114 -23.61 -10.95 5.87
CA GLU A 114 -25.06 -10.89 5.67
C GLU A 114 -25.79 -10.07 6.76
N GLN A 115 -25.22 -10.01 7.96
CA GLN A 115 -25.76 -9.30 9.11
C GLN A 115 -24.65 -8.58 9.90
N PRO A 116 -24.99 -7.49 10.63
CA PRO A 116 -24.08 -6.87 11.58
C PRO A 116 -23.59 -7.90 12.62
N ILE A 117 -22.30 -7.86 12.88
CA ILE A 117 -21.66 -8.76 13.85
C ILE A 117 -21.82 -8.18 15.25
N ASP A 118 -22.50 -8.90 16.12
CA ASP A 118 -22.54 -8.58 17.55
C ASP A 118 -21.24 -9.09 18.23
N GLN A 119 -20.37 -8.16 18.58
CA GLN A 119 -19.09 -8.49 19.20
C GLN A 119 -19.23 -9.00 20.64
N THR A 120 -20.37 -8.76 21.28
CA THR A 120 -20.57 -9.15 22.70
C THR A 120 -20.78 -10.66 22.87
N ILE A 121 -21.18 -11.36 21.82
CA ILE A 121 -21.39 -12.80 21.83
C ILE A 121 -20.18 -13.62 21.36
N ILE A 122 -19.09 -12.94 20.97
CA ILE A 122 -17.88 -13.61 20.48
C ILE A 122 -17.02 -14.00 21.67
N THR A 123 -16.84 -15.29 21.87
CA THR A 123 -16.07 -15.87 22.99
C THR A 123 -14.77 -16.56 22.54
N GLU A 124 -14.58 -16.71 21.23
CA GLU A 124 -13.43 -17.40 20.66
C GLU A 124 -12.14 -16.61 20.86
N VAL A 125 -11.06 -17.33 21.15
CA VAL A 125 -9.70 -16.78 21.15
C VAL A 125 -9.32 -16.48 19.71
N ASN A 126 -8.74 -15.28 19.45
CA ASN A 126 -8.43 -14.81 18.12
C ASN A 126 -9.64 -14.87 17.15
N PRO A 127 -10.71 -14.13 17.43
CA PRO A 127 -11.98 -14.29 16.73
C PRO A 127 -11.89 -14.05 15.22
N THR A 128 -10.97 -13.22 14.77
CA THR A 128 -10.73 -13.00 13.33
C THR A 128 -10.27 -14.26 12.59
N MET A 129 -9.71 -15.22 13.31
CA MET A 129 -9.25 -16.51 12.78
C MET A 129 -10.24 -17.64 13.04
N ASN A 130 -10.98 -17.60 14.14
CA ASN A 130 -11.71 -18.74 14.69
C ASN A 130 -13.23 -18.55 14.75
N ALA A 131 -13.73 -17.32 14.91
CA ALA A 131 -15.16 -17.07 14.96
C ALA A 131 -15.76 -17.04 13.54
N ARG A 132 -16.72 -17.90 13.27
CA ARG A 132 -17.36 -18.05 11.95
C ARG A 132 -17.86 -16.71 11.37
N GLN A 133 -18.49 -15.88 12.20
CA GLN A 133 -19.02 -14.58 11.80
C GLN A 133 -17.92 -13.58 11.43
N CYS A 134 -16.68 -13.75 11.96
CA CYS A 134 -15.55 -12.88 11.65
C CYS A 134 -14.77 -13.37 10.41
N THR A 135 -14.61 -14.69 10.28
CA THR A 135 -13.80 -15.28 9.22
C THR A 135 -14.32 -14.97 7.82
N VAL A 136 -15.61 -14.75 7.64
CA VAL A 136 -16.24 -14.37 6.36
C VAL A 136 -15.51 -13.21 5.67
N CYS A 137 -15.13 -12.17 6.43
CA CYS A 137 -14.37 -11.03 5.89
C CYS A 137 -12.86 -11.23 6.05
N HIS A 138 -12.44 -11.80 7.20
CA HIS A 138 -11.02 -11.89 7.54
C HIS A 138 -10.23 -12.89 6.69
N GLU A 139 -10.86 -13.92 6.15
CA GLU A 139 -10.24 -14.83 5.20
C GLU A 139 -9.78 -14.12 3.91
N ALA A 140 -10.50 -13.10 3.50
CA ALA A 140 -10.16 -12.34 2.31
C ALA A 140 -9.25 -11.13 2.63
N ILE A 141 -9.60 -10.34 3.67
CA ILE A 141 -8.93 -9.06 3.91
C ILE A 141 -7.55 -9.21 4.57
N ASP A 142 -7.36 -10.18 5.48
CA ASP A 142 -6.12 -10.31 6.24
C ASP A 142 -4.90 -10.69 5.38
N PRO A 143 -4.98 -11.56 4.35
CA PRO A 143 -3.87 -11.81 3.44
C PRO A 143 -3.38 -10.55 2.73
N ILE A 144 -4.30 -9.72 2.24
CA ILE A 144 -3.95 -8.43 1.60
C ILE A 144 -3.40 -7.44 2.63
N ALA A 145 -3.98 -7.38 3.83
CA ALA A 145 -3.48 -6.53 4.92
C ALA A 145 -2.05 -6.92 5.32
N GLY A 146 -1.77 -8.21 5.37
CA GLY A 146 -0.44 -8.73 5.65
C GLY A 146 0.62 -8.32 4.63
N SER A 147 0.25 -8.12 3.36
CA SER A 147 1.16 -7.63 2.32
C SER A 147 1.69 -6.22 2.62
N PHE A 148 0.95 -5.42 3.38
CA PHE A 148 1.36 -4.09 3.81
C PHE A 148 2.09 -4.06 5.16
N ARG A 149 2.34 -5.20 5.81
CA ARG A 149 2.84 -5.27 7.19
C ARG A 149 4.13 -4.49 7.45
N GLN A 150 5.00 -4.42 6.46
CA GLN A 150 6.29 -3.75 6.55
C GLN A 150 6.21 -2.21 6.41
N PHE A 151 5.03 -1.67 6.10
CA PHE A 151 4.82 -0.22 6.07
C PHE A 151 4.09 0.25 7.33
N ASP A 152 4.67 1.22 8.03
CA ASP A 152 4.10 1.79 9.25
C ASP A 152 2.96 2.80 8.97
N ASP A 153 2.49 3.47 10.02
CA ASP A 153 1.45 4.50 9.98
C ASP A 153 1.88 5.79 9.24
N ARG A 154 3.18 5.97 9.04
CA ARG A 154 3.79 7.10 8.33
C ARG A 154 4.36 6.71 6.97
N ALA A 155 3.94 5.58 6.42
CA ALA A 155 4.42 5.03 5.16
C ALA A 155 5.94 4.70 5.14
N ARG A 156 6.59 4.53 6.30
CA ARG A 156 7.98 4.11 6.36
C ARG A 156 8.07 2.59 6.24
N TYR A 157 9.03 2.13 5.49
CA TYR A 157 9.28 0.71 5.29
C TYR A 157 10.25 0.16 6.34
N ASP A 158 9.86 -0.95 6.96
CA ASP A 158 10.70 -1.71 7.88
C ASP A 158 10.75 -3.17 7.44
N PRO A 159 11.86 -3.62 6.82
CA PRO A 159 12.01 -4.99 6.34
C PRO A 159 12.03 -6.03 7.46
N MET A 160 12.34 -5.60 8.69
CA MET A 160 12.44 -6.49 9.86
C MET A 160 11.13 -6.66 10.61
N LYS A 161 10.08 -5.93 10.21
CA LYS A 161 8.78 -6.01 10.90
C LYS A 161 8.18 -7.41 10.76
N PRO A 162 7.97 -8.13 11.89
CA PRO A 162 7.50 -9.51 11.85
C PRO A 162 6.05 -9.61 11.34
N ALA A 163 5.68 -10.80 10.91
CA ALA A 163 4.27 -11.15 10.73
C ALA A 163 3.55 -11.12 12.07
N LEU A 164 2.24 -10.86 12.03
CA LEU A 164 1.39 -10.92 13.22
C LEU A 164 0.81 -12.33 13.33
N ASP A 165 1.10 -13.01 14.44
CA ASP A 165 0.72 -14.41 14.65
C ASP A 165 -0.80 -14.62 14.76
N ASP A 166 -1.52 -13.58 15.15
CA ASP A 166 -2.98 -13.57 15.31
C ASP A 166 -3.74 -13.01 14.09
N MET A 167 -3.05 -12.87 12.97
CA MET A 167 -3.64 -12.56 11.68
C MET A 167 -3.47 -13.74 10.72
N ARG A 168 -4.41 -13.89 9.79
CA ARG A 168 -4.20 -14.80 8.67
C ARG A 168 -2.94 -14.39 7.91
N PRO A 169 -2.07 -15.35 7.57
CA PRO A 169 -0.84 -15.03 6.87
C PRO A 169 -1.15 -14.36 5.53
N PRO A 170 -0.33 -13.42 5.09
CA PRO A 170 -0.44 -12.86 3.75
C PRO A 170 -0.11 -13.95 2.73
N GLY A 171 -0.86 -13.95 1.62
CA GLY A 171 -0.57 -14.80 0.48
C GLY A 171 -1.32 -16.11 0.44
N PHE A 172 -1.00 -16.86 -0.57
CA PHE A 172 -1.73 -18.04 -1.01
C PHE A 172 -1.33 -19.26 -0.17
N GLY A 173 -2.17 -19.65 0.77
CA GLY A 173 -1.94 -20.81 1.61
C GLY A 173 -0.94 -20.57 2.75
N SER A 174 -0.43 -21.66 3.32
CA SER A 174 0.54 -21.66 4.42
C SER A 174 1.98 -21.31 3.97
N GLU A 175 2.21 -21.13 2.68
CA GLU A 175 3.53 -20.80 2.17
C GLU A 175 3.88 -19.35 2.45
N LYS A 176 5.03 -19.17 3.10
CA LYS A 176 5.62 -17.86 3.29
C LYS A 176 5.95 -17.28 1.91
N ILE A 177 5.36 -16.16 1.55
CA ILE A 177 5.85 -15.39 0.42
C ILE A 177 7.29 -14.97 0.77
N LYS A 178 8.23 -15.49 0.03
CA LYS A 178 9.66 -15.13 0.12
C LYS A 178 9.88 -13.79 -0.56
#